data_6611d19870bec349640b3206d7d5735e
#
_entry.id   6611d19870bec349640b3206d7d5735e
#
_cell.length_a   1.000
_cell.length_b   1.000
_cell.length_c   1.000
_cell.angle_alpha   90.00
_cell.angle_beta   90.00
_cell.angle_gamma   90.00
#
_symmetry.space_group_name_H-M   'P 1'
#
loop_
_entity.id
_entity.type
_entity.pdbx_description
1 polymer ?
#
loop_
_entity_poly.entity_id
_entity_poly.type
_entity_poly.pdbx_seq_one_letter_code
_entity_poly.pdbx_strand_id
1 'polypeptide(L)'
;DQNLLWVDENGLTDRAKLVMAEIAKADDYGLRASDYAVPDPGGFNASDPNARDWLADAEVKVSFAVLDYAKDARGGRIEPLRVSKNLDPTLALPNPSEVLDTIATRSDAAAYLRSFQPDQPQFEALRMKLLELRGGKVEEPKSDVVIIPPGPLLKLGVENGQVALLRQRLNVPAGANPNKFDEAVFQAVNE
;
A
#
# COMPACT_ATOMS: atom_id res chain seq x y z
N ASP A 1 14.87 -1.51 -35.44
CA ASP A 1 13.86 -0.67 -34.81
C ASP A 1 13.36 -1.39 -33.55
N GLN A 2 13.80 -0.95 -32.38
CA GLN A 2 13.22 -1.42 -31.14
C GLN A 2 11.89 -0.69 -31.00
N ASN A 3 10.78 -1.41 -31.23
CA ASN A 3 9.46 -0.87 -30.95
C ASN A 3 9.33 -0.67 -29.43
N LEU A 4 9.35 0.59 -29.00
CA LEU A 4 9.03 0.96 -27.63
C LEU A 4 7.61 0.52 -27.32
N LEU A 5 7.38 0.06 -26.09
CA LEU A 5 6.10 -0.54 -25.71
C LEU A 5 5.09 0.51 -25.22
N TRP A 6 5.59 1.53 -24.55
CA TRP A 6 4.79 2.48 -23.80
C TRP A 6 4.74 3.87 -24.42
N VAL A 7 5.69 4.20 -25.31
CA VAL A 7 5.79 5.50 -25.93
C VAL A 7 5.95 5.41 -27.44
N ASP A 8 5.53 6.47 -28.13
CA ASP A 8 5.76 6.71 -29.55
C ASP A 8 6.17 8.17 -29.77
N GLU A 9 6.24 8.61 -31.02
CA GLU A 9 6.59 9.99 -31.38
C GLU A 9 5.63 11.06 -30.82
N ASN A 10 4.42 10.66 -30.39
CA ASN A 10 3.38 11.52 -29.86
C ASN A 10 3.28 11.47 -28.32
N GLY A 11 4.18 10.73 -27.66
CA GLY A 11 4.20 10.55 -26.21
C GLY A 11 3.73 9.17 -25.77
N LEU A 12 2.91 9.09 -24.73
CA LEU A 12 2.40 7.82 -24.22
C LEU A 12 1.41 7.15 -25.16
N THR A 13 1.65 5.88 -25.48
CA THR A 13 0.69 5.07 -26.25
C THR A 13 -0.62 4.85 -25.48
N ASP A 14 -1.68 4.48 -26.17
CA ASP A 14 -2.97 4.14 -25.54
C ASP A 14 -2.82 2.93 -24.60
N ARG A 15 -1.93 1.99 -24.93
CA ARG A 15 -1.59 0.87 -24.04
C ARG A 15 -1.00 1.37 -22.72
N ALA A 16 -0.05 2.31 -22.76
CA ALA A 16 0.52 2.90 -21.55
C ALA A 16 -0.56 3.58 -20.71
N LYS A 17 -1.40 4.38 -21.31
CA LYS A 17 -2.52 5.07 -20.62
C LYS A 17 -3.46 4.07 -19.94
N LEU A 18 -3.78 2.95 -20.59
CA LEU A 18 -4.67 1.91 -20.04
C LEU A 18 -4.04 1.21 -18.83
N VAL A 19 -2.76 0.82 -18.88
CA VAL A 19 -2.10 0.18 -17.73
C VAL A 19 -1.88 1.16 -16.59
N MET A 20 -1.53 2.41 -16.87
CA MET A 20 -1.41 3.46 -15.86
C MET A 20 -2.75 3.73 -15.16
N ALA A 21 -3.86 3.75 -15.90
CA ALA A 21 -5.21 3.88 -15.34
C ALA A 21 -5.60 2.67 -14.46
N GLU A 22 -5.09 1.47 -14.76
CA GLU A 22 -5.29 0.30 -13.90
C GLU A 22 -4.43 0.40 -12.64
N ILE A 23 -3.17 0.78 -12.75
CA ILE A 23 -2.27 1.00 -11.61
C ILE A 23 -2.83 2.09 -10.67
N ALA A 24 -3.44 3.13 -11.21
CA ALA A 24 -4.08 4.19 -10.40
C ALA A 24 -5.21 3.67 -9.49
N LYS A 25 -5.76 2.47 -9.77
CA LYS A 25 -6.76 1.80 -8.91
C LYS A 25 -6.14 0.88 -7.86
N ALA A 26 -4.82 0.86 -7.71
CA ALA A 26 -4.12 -0.02 -6.76
C ALA A 26 -4.67 0.09 -5.33
N ASP A 27 -5.08 1.29 -4.94
CA ASP A 27 -5.71 1.54 -3.63
C ASP A 27 -6.97 0.71 -3.42
N ASP A 28 -7.75 0.44 -4.46
CA ASP A 28 -8.99 -0.36 -4.39
C ASP A 28 -8.72 -1.84 -4.05
N TYR A 29 -7.47 -2.27 -4.23
CA TYR A 29 -6.99 -3.63 -3.97
C TYR A 29 -6.11 -3.74 -2.72
N GLY A 30 -6.05 -2.68 -1.89
CA GLY A 30 -5.23 -2.64 -0.69
C GLY A 30 -3.73 -2.40 -0.93
N LEU A 31 -3.35 -2.09 -2.17
CA LEU A 31 -2.05 -1.57 -2.53
C LEU A 31 -2.04 -0.03 -2.40
N ARG A 32 -0.98 0.63 -2.83
CA ARG A 32 -0.90 2.10 -2.88
C ARG A 32 -0.48 2.54 -4.27
N ALA A 33 -1.34 3.27 -4.96
CA ALA A 33 -1.04 3.80 -6.30
C ALA A 33 0.22 4.70 -6.31
N SER A 34 0.45 5.44 -5.23
CA SER A 34 1.64 6.30 -5.07
C SER A 34 2.97 5.56 -4.98
N ASP A 35 2.97 4.25 -4.75
CA ASP A 35 4.19 3.45 -4.69
C ASP A 35 4.72 3.10 -6.10
N TYR A 36 3.91 3.31 -7.13
CA TYR A 36 4.25 3.03 -8.52
C TYR A 36 4.55 4.33 -9.26
N ALA A 37 5.82 4.55 -9.57
CA ALA A 37 6.25 5.75 -10.28
C ALA A 37 5.83 5.69 -11.75
N VAL A 38 4.78 6.43 -12.11
CA VAL A 38 4.34 6.59 -13.50
C VAL A 38 4.62 8.02 -13.99
N PRO A 39 4.86 8.22 -15.30
CA PRO A 39 5.03 9.55 -15.84
C PRO A 39 3.71 10.34 -15.80
N ASP A 40 3.79 11.68 -15.80
CA ASP A 40 2.63 12.53 -16.01
C ASP A 40 2.09 12.33 -17.43
N PRO A 41 0.81 11.92 -17.60
CA PRO A 41 0.23 11.73 -18.93
C PRO A 41 0.25 12.98 -19.83
N GLY A 42 0.25 14.18 -19.23
CA GLY A 42 0.32 15.47 -19.94
C GLY A 42 1.74 16.04 -20.06
N GLY A 43 2.74 15.35 -19.54
CA GLY A 43 4.11 15.88 -19.43
C GLY A 43 4.93 15.88 -20.75
N PHE A 44 4.45 15.22 -21.80
CA PHE A 44 5.15 15.18 -23.08
C PHE A 44 4.94 16.47 -23.91
N ASN A 45 6.04 17.04 -24.41
CA ASN A 45 6.02 18.14 -25.36
C ASN A 45 7.05 17.86 -26.47
N ALA A 46 6.57 17.59 -27.67
CA ALA A 46 7.42 17.28 -28.84
C ALA A 46 8.36 18.42 -29.23
N SER A 47 8.06 19.66 -28.83
CA SER A 47 8.92 20.83 -29.10
C SER A 47 10.00 21.06 -28.03
N ASP A 48 10.01 20.27 -26.96
CA ASP A 48 11.01 20.36 -25.90
C ASP A 48 12.34 19.75 -26.39
N PRO A 49 13.49 20.44 -26.23
CA PRO A 49 14.80 19.86 -26.53
C PRO A 49 15.07 18.51 -25.86
N ASN A 50 14.45 18.26 -24.70
CA ASN A 50 14.59 17.02 -23.92
C ASN A 50 13.46 16.01 -24.19
N ALA A 51 12.65 16.18 -25.23
CA ALA A 51 11.53 15.29 -25.56
C ALA A 51 11.95 13.81 -25.64
N ARG A 52 13.14 13.52 -26.20
CA ARG A 52 13.67 12.15 -26.28
C ARG A 52 14.00 11.55 -24.94
N ASP A 53 14.58 12.36 -24.05
CA ASP A 53 14.92 11.92 -22.69
C ASP A 53 13.64 11.64 -21.90
N TRP A 54 12.61 12.47 -22.09
CA TRP A 54 11.30 12.21 -21.50
C TRP A 54 10.68 10.90 -21.97
N LEU A 55 10.74 10.60 -23.29
CA LEU A 55 10.24 9.34 -23.85
C LEU A 55 10.98 8.13 -23.26
N ALA A 56 12.31 8.21 -23.17
CA ALA A 56 13.13 7.14 -22.61
C ALA A 56 12.81 6.91 -21.11
N ASP A 57 12.69 7.97 -20.33
CA ASP A 57 12.32 7.91 -18.92
C ASP A 57 10.91 7.35 -18.73
N ALA A 58 9.94 7.77 -19.56
CA ALA A 58 8.57 7.27 -19.52
C ALA A 58 8.48 5.77 -19.86
N GLU A 59 9.20 5.30 -20.88
CA GLU A 59 9.27 3.87 -21.24
C GLU A 59 9.75 3.02 -20.06
N VAL A 60 10.81 3.47 -19.40
CA VAL A 60 11.41 2.78 -18.26
C VAL A 60 10.47 2.82 -17.04
N LYS A 61 9.91 3.99 -16.72
CA LYS A 61 9.00 4.14 -15.57
C LYS A 61 7.76 3.28 -15.68
N VAL A 62 7.10 3.29 -16.85
CA VAL A 62 5.90 2.45 -17.02
C VAL A 62 6.25 0.97 -16.96
N SER A 63 7.39 0.54 -17.53
CA SER A 63 7.86 -0.84 -17.41
C SER A 63 8.03 -1.27 -15.95
N PHE A 64 8.74 -0.48 -15.15
CA PHE A 64 8.92 -0.78 -13.73
C PHE A 64 7.60 -0.75 -12.96
N ALA A 65 6.74 0.24 -13.19
CA ALA A 65 5.44 0.33 -12.51
C ALA A 65 4.56 -0.90 -12.79
N VAL A 66 4.54 -1.39 -14.03
CA VAL A 66 3.81 -2.61 -14.42
C VAL A 66 4.38 -3.85 -13.73
N LEU A 67 5.71 -4.00 -13.70
CA LEU A 67 6.36 -5.15 -13.09
C LEU A 67 6.20 -5.17 -11.57
N ASP A 68 6.37 -4.03 -10.92
CA ASP A 68 6.20 -3.89 -9.47
C ASP A 68 4.73 -4.13 -9.08
N TYR A 69 3.78 -3.58 -9.83
CA TYR A 69 2.36 -3.84 -9.59
C TYR A 69 2.02 -5.34 -9.75
N ALA A 70 2.47 -5.99 -10.81
CA ALA A 70 2.21 -7.40 -11.04
C ALA A 70 2.79 -8.29 -9.92
N LYS A 71 4.01 -7.98 -9.46
CA LYS A 71 4.66 -8.64 -8.33
C LYS A 71 3.88 -8.44 -7.03
N ASP A 72 3.52 -7.19 -6.72
CA ASP A 72 2.82 -6.82 -5.48
C ASP A 72 1.42 -7.43 -5.44
N ALA A 73 0.70 -7.44 -6.56
CA ALA A 73 -0.62 -8.06 -6.69
C ALA A 73 -0.58 -9.56 -6.40
N ARG A 74 0.53 -10.24 -6.72
CA ARG A 74 0.77 -11.66 -6.38
C ARG A 74 1.31 -11.89 -4.97
N GLY A 75 1.35 -10.87 -4.12
CA GLY A 75 1.80 -10.96 -2.73
C GLY A 75 3.31 -10.76 -2.55
N GLY A 76 4.06 -10.38 -3.59
CA GLY A 76 5.50 -10.17 -3.54
C GLY A 76 5.96 -8.91 -2.78
N ARG A 77 5.01 -8.12 -2.29
CA ARG A 77 5.28 -6.90 -1.51
C ARG A 77 5.87 -7.20 -0.12
N ILE A 78 5.51 -8.32 0.47
CA ILE A 78 5.92 -8.71 1.82
C ILE A 78 6.73 -9.98 1.74
N GLU A 79 7.86 -10.03 2.44
CA GLU A 79 8.59 -11.26 2.69
C GLU A 79 7.97 -11.99 3.90
N PRO A 80 7.23 -13.08 3.71
CA PRO A 80 6.48 -13.73 4.78
C PRO A 80 7.35 -14.17 5.96
N LEU A 81 8.56 -14.67 5.71
CA LEU A 81 9.51 -15.10 6.73
C LEU A 81 9.98 -13.97 7.66
N ARG A 82 9.90 -12.71 7.20
CA ARG A 82 10.19 -11.54 8.06
C ARG A 82 9.05 -11.24 9.03
N VAL A 83 7.83 -11.65 8.68
CA VAL A 83 6.66 -11.50 9.56
C VAL A 83 6.63 -12.62 10.60
N SER A 84 6.83 -13.86 10.17
CA SER A 84 6.91 -15.03 11.06
C SER A 84 7.71 -16.14 10.39
N LYS A 85 8.58 -16.81 11.17
CA LYS A 85 9.34 -17.98 10.70
C LYS A 85 8.46 -19.18 10.34
N ASN A 86 7.19 -19.17 10.77
CA ASN A 86 6.21 -20.21 10.47
C ASN A 86 5.35 -19.86 9.24
N LEU A 87 5.58 -18.69 8.64
CA LEU A 87 4.84 -18.21 7.48
C LEU A 87 5.73 -18.34 6.23
N ASP A 88 5.66 -19.47 5.57
CA ASP A 88 6.42 -19.77 4.36
C ASP A 88 5.50 -20.21 3.22
N PRO A 89 4.63 -19.31 2.70
CA PRO A 89 3.85 -19.61 1.51
C PRO A 89 4.77 -19.61 0.28
N THR A 90 4.67 -20.65 -0.54
CA THR A 90 5.30 -20.65 -1.86
C THR A 90 4.55 -19.68 -2.78
N LEU A 91 5.10 -18.50 -3.00
CA LEU A 91 4.50 -17.51 -3.91
C LEU A 91 5.02 -17.74 -5.34
N ALA A 92 4.12 -18.00 -6.27
CA ALA A 92 4.41 -18.00 -7.70
C ALA A 92 4.41 -16.54 -8.20
N LEU A 93 5.55 -15.87 -8.09
CA LEU A 93 5.71 -14.50 -8.57
C LEU A 93 5.81 -14.47 -10.10
N PRO A 94 5.29 -13.42 -10.76
CA PRO A 94 5.34 -13.29 -12.21
C PRO A 94 6.79 -13.15 -12.70
N ASN A 95 7.08 -13.80 -13.83
CA ASN A 95 8.36 -13.58 -14.52
C ASN A 95 8.32 -12.23 -15.24
N PRO A 96 9.27 -11.31 -14.98
CA PRO A 96 9.28 -9.98 -15.58
C PRO A 96 9.23 -9.96 -17.11
N SER A 97 10.03 -10.81 -17.78
CA SER A 97 10.05 -10.88 -19.24
C SER A 97 8.72 -11.36 -19.80
N GLU A 98 8.13 -12.42 -19.20
CA GLU A 98 6.81 -12.94 -19.63
C GLU A 98 5.70 -11.91 -19.45
N VAL A 99 5.75 -11.10 -18.41
CA VAL A 99 4.77 -10.02 -18.18
C VAL A 99 4.84 -9.00 -19.31
N LEU A 100 6.02 -8.50 -19.63
CA LEU A 100 6.20 -7.49 -20.68
C LEU A 100 5.90 -8.05 -22.07
N ASP A 101 6.38 -9.27 -22.39
CA ASP A 101 6.14 -9.93 -23.68
C ASP A 101 4.63 -10.19 -23.89
N THR A 102 3.94 -10.62 -22.84
CA THR A 102 2.50 -10.84 -22.89
C THR A 102 1.74 -9.54 -23.09
N ILE A 103 2.06 -8.51 -22.33
CA ILE A 103 1.43 -7.18 -22.45
C ILE A 103 1.66 -6.58 -23.83
N ALA A 104 2.85 -6.78 -24.41
CA ALA A 104 3.18 -6.25 -25.73
C ALA A 104 2.24 -6.78 -26.84
N THR A 105 1.77 -8.00 -26.71
CA THR A 105 0.95 -8.69 -27.74
C THR A 105 -0.56 -8.61 -27.48
N ARG A 106 -0.98 -8.27 -26.26
CA ARG A 106 -2.40 -8.21 -25.90
C ARG A 106 -3.05 -6.87 -26.22
N SER A 107 -4.31 -6.92 -26.66
CA SER A 107 -5.16 -5.71 -26.81
C SER A 107 -5.79 -5.28 -25.48
N ASP A 108 -5.90 -6.19 -24.49
CA ASP A 108 -6.52 -5.98 -23.18
C ASP A 108 -5.47 -5.89 -22.07
N ALA A 109 -4.42 -5.06 -22.26
CA ALA A 109 -3.28 -4.91 -21.35
C ALA A 109 -3.69 -4.60 -19.90
N ALA A 110 -4.70 -3.75 -19.70
CA ALA A 110 -5.21 -3.43 -18.37
C ALA A 110 -5.89 -4.64 -17.69
N ALA A 111 -6.68 -5.42 -18.43
CA ALA A 111 -7.31 -6.63 -17.91
C ALA A 111 -6.27 -7.70 -17.56
N TYR A 112 -5.23 -7.83 -18.40
CA TYR A 112 -4.11 -8.71 -18.09
C TYR A 112 -3.39 -8.29 -16.81
N LEU A 113 -3.10 -7.00 -16.64
CA LEU A 113 -2.46 -6.50 -15.42
C LEU A 113 -3.33 -6.75 -14.18
N ARG A 114 -4.65 -6.55 -14.30
CA ARG A 114 -5.60 -6.86 -13.23
C ARG A 114 -5.64 -8.36 -12.88
N SER A 115 -5.38 -9.26 -13.82
CA SER A 115 -5.42 -10.70 -13.60
C SER A 115 -4.34 -11.22 -12.63
N PHE A 116 -3.38 -10.38 -12.24
CA PHE A 116 -2.45 -10.70 -11.17
C PHE A 116 -3.06 -10.57 -9.77
N GLN A 117 -4.17 -9.86 -9.62
CA GLN A 117 -4.90 -9.80 -8.35
C GLN A 117 -5.50 -11.16 -8.01
N PRO A 118 -5.65 -11.50 -6.72
CA PRO A 118 -6.29 -12.73 -6.31
C PRO A 118 -7.74 -12.82 -6.81
N ASP A 119 -8.16 -14.00 -7.23
CA ASP A 119 -9.51 -14.31 -7.75
C ASP A 119 -10.41 -15.02 -6.73
N GLN A 120 -9.92 -15.23 -5.49
CA GLN A 120 -10.66 -15.92 -4.46
C GLN A 120 -11.82 -15.06 -3.95
N PRO A 121 -13.00 -15.65 -3.70
CA PRO A 121 -14.18 -14.94 -3.20
C PRO A 121 -13.92 -14.17 -1.90
N GLN A 122 -13.05 -14.69 -1.03
CA GLN A 122 -12.67 -14.02 0.23
C GLN A 122 -11.90 -12.73 -0.01
N PHE A 123 -11.02 -12.70 -1.01
CA PHE A 123 -10.31 -11.48 -1.39
C PHE A 123 -11.29 -10.42 -1.89
N GLU A 124 -12.23 -10.80 -2.75
CA GLU A 124 -13.24 -9.87 -3.26
C GLU A 124 -14.14 -9.32 -2.13
N ALA A 125 -14.54 -10.16 -1.18
CA ALA A 125 -15.31 -9.72 -0.02
C ALA A 125 -14.52 -8.70 0.83
N LEU A 126 -13.22 -8.91 1.04
CA LEU A 126 -12.34 -7.96 1.73
C LEU A 126 -12.16 -6.66 0.94
N ARG A 127 -11.99 -6.77 -0.38
CA ARG A 127 -11.89 -5.61 -1.27
C ARG A 127 -13.16 -4.76 -1.21
N MET A 128 -14.34 -5.37 -1.29
CA MET A 128 -15.61 -4.66 -1.17
C MET A 128 -15.76 -3.98 0.18
N LYS A 129 -15.33 -4.65 1.26
CA LYS A 129 -15.34 -4.03 2.60
C LYS A 129 -14.37 -2.86 2.72
N LEU A 130 -13.20 -2.96 2.09
CA LEU A 130 -12.24 -1.86 2.01
C LEU A 130 -12.85 -0.64 1.29
N LEU A 131 -13.50 -0.87 0.15
CA LEU A 131 -14.16 0.20 -0.63
C LEU A 131 -15.30 0.85 0.17
N GLU A 132 -16.11 0.05 0.86
CA GLU A 132 -17.18 0.55 1.75
C GLU A 132 -16.60 1.46 2.84
N LEU A 133 -15.53 1.03 3.51
CA LEU A 133 -14.87 1.81 4.56
C LEU A 133 -14.21 3.10 4.04
N ARG A 134 -13.75 3.10 2.80
CA ARG A 134 -13.17 4.29 2.15
C ARG A 134 -14.23 5.23 1.56
N GLY A 135 -15.33 4.68 1.04
CA GLY A 135 -16.46 5.45 0.48
C GLY A 135 -17.48 5.89 1.52
N GLY A 136 -17.56 5.18 2.65
CA GLY A 136 -18.23 5.70 3.82
C GLY A 136 -17.46 6.92 4.30
N LYS A 137 -18.14 8.04 4.57
CA LYS A 137 -17.60 9.04 5.48
C LYS A 137 -17.22 8.25 6.74
N VAL A 138 -15.96 7.86 6.85
CA VAL A 138 -15.36 7.63 8.14
C VAL A 138 -15.46 9.03 8.77
N GLU A 139 -16.49 9.26 9.59
CA GLU A 139 -16.25 10.12 10.72
C GLU A 139 -14.99 9.47 11.29
N GLU A 140 -13.86 10.19 11.17
CA GLU A 140 -12.68 9.84 11.96
C GLU A 140 -13.29 9.53 13.32
N PRO A 141 -13.14 8.32 13.88
CA PRO A 141 -13.57 8.12 15.24
C PRO A 141 -12.89 9.28 15.93
N LYS A 142 -13.67 10.24 16.45
CA LYS A 142 -13.16 11.24 17.37
C LYS A 142 -12.44 10.39 18.36
N SER A 143 -11.14 10.22 18.11
CA SER A 143 -10.36 9.30 18.88
C SER A 143 -10.17 9.98 20.23
N ASP A 144 -11.14 9.77 21.11
CA ASP A 144 -10.88 9.80 22.54
C ASP A 144 -9.85 8.70 22.91
N VAL A 145 -9.23 8.09 21.89
CA VAL A 145 -8.12 7.15 22.07
C VAL A 145 -6.92 7.93 22.54
N VAL A 146 -6.75 7.92 23.85
CA VAL A 146 -5.57 8.49 24.50
C VAL A 146 -4.32 7.80 23.94
N ILE A 147 -3.52 8.55 23.19
CA ILE A 147 -2.26 8.06 22.64
C ILE A 147 -1.20 8.14 23.74
N ILE A 148 -0.63 7.00 24.12
CA ILE A 148 0.48 6.95 25.07
C ILE A 148 1.77 6.99 24.24
N PRO A 149 2.60 8.06 24.39
CA PRO A 149 3.84 8.16 23.64
C PRO A 149 4.85 7.07 24.06
N PRO A 150 5.83 6.73 23.21
CA PRO A 150 6.93 5.84 23.61
C PRO A 150 7.62 6.34 24.88
N GLY A 151 7.93 5.42 25.79
CA GLY A 151 8.53 5.77 27.08
C GLY A 151 9.15 4.59 27.80
N PRO A 152 9.61 4.80 29.04
CA PRO A 152 10.21 3.75 29.83
C PRO A 152 9.21 2.65 30.19
N LEU A 153 9.70 1.48 30.53
CA LEU A 153 8.89 0.38 31.02
C LEU A 153 8.20 0.76 32.33
N LEU A 154 6.87 0.76 32.30
CA LEU A 154 6.03 1.01 33.46
C LEU A 154 5.86 -0.29 34.28
N LYS A 155 6.12 -0.21 35.58
CA LYS A 155 6.01 -1.33 36.53
C LYS A 155 5.24 -0.89 37.77
N LEU A 156 4.71 -1.84 38.52
CA LEU A 156 4.04 -1.59 39.80
C LEU A 156 4.92 -0.70 40.71
N GLY A 157 4.35 0.39 41.21
CA GLY A 157 5.03 1.34 42.08
C GLY A 157 5.75 2.49 41.36
N VAL A 158 5.97 2.40 40.04
CA VAL A 158 6.62 3.49 39.27
C VAL A 158 5.69 4.70 39.15
N GLU A 159 6.28 5.89 39.27
CA GLU A 159 5.60 7.16 39.02
C GLU A 159 6.06 7.74 37.68
N ASN A 160 5.12 7.94 36.74
CA ASN A 160 5.38 8.52 35.41
C ASN A 160 4.11 9.16 34.87
N GLY A 161 4.26 10.29 34.17
CA GLY A 161 3.13 11.01 33.56
C GLY A 161 2.33 10.19 32.54
N GLN A 162 2.96 9.16 31.92
CA GLN A 162 2.27 8.26 31.02
C GLN A 162 1.25 7.35 31.72
N VAL A 163 1.36 7.16 33.05
CA VAL A 163 0.40 6.37 33.82
C VAL A 163 -0.96 7.08 33.88
N ALA A 164 -1.01 8.41 33.93
CA ALA A 164 -2.26 9.14 33.85
C ALA A 164 -2.96 8.94 32.49
N LEU A 165 -2.22 8.91 31.39
CA LEU A 165 -2.73 8.60 30.06
C LEU A 165 -3.18 7.14 29.97
N LEU A 166 -2.44 6.21 30.58
CA LEU A 166 -2.80 4.81 30.61
C LEU A 166 -4.10 4.58 31.41
N ARG A 167 -4.26 5.24 32.56
CA ARG A 167 -5.50 5.23 33.33
C ARG A 167 -6.70 5.71 32.52
N GLN A 168 -6.52 6.83 31.83
CA GLN A 168 -7.58 7.39 30.97
C GLN A 168 -7.96 6.40 29.87
N ARG A 169 -6.99 5.77 29.22
CA ARG A 169 -7.21 4.78 28.16
C ARG A 169 -7.94 3.53 28.65
N LEU A 170 -7.63 3.07 29.87
CA LEU A 170 -8.20 1.86 30.49
C LEU A 170 -9.44 2.15 31.36
N ASN A 171 -9.90 3.42 31.38
CA ASN A 171 -10.98 3.88 32.26
C ASN A 171 -10.76 3.56 33.75
N VAL A 172 -9.51 3.55 34.20
CA VAL A 172 -9.16 3.35 35.62
C VAL A 172 -9.25 4.71 36.34
N PRO A 173 -10.03 4.83 37.43
CA PRO A 173 -10.15 6.08 38.17
C PRO A 173 -8.78 6.62 38.63
N ALA A 174 -8.64 7.94 38.62
CA ALA A 174 -7.47 8.58 39.20
C ALA A 174 -7.48 8.29 40.71
N GLY A 175 -6.51 7.52 41.19
CA GLY A 175 -6.31 7.31 42.63
C GLY A 175 -5.73 8.55 43.31
N ALA A 176 -5.21 8.41 44.52
CA ALA A 176 -4.55 9.51 45.27
C ALA A 176 -3.36 10.12 44.51
N ASN A 177 -2.72 9.33 43.63
CA ASN A 177 -1.66 9.79 42.71
C ASN A 177 -1.93 9.24 41.30
N PRO A 178 -2.43 10.09 40.36
CA PRO A 178 -2.76 9.65 39.01
C PRO A 178 -1.55 9.15 38.19
N ASN A 179 -0.35 9.58 38.56
CA ASN A 179 0.89 9.21 37.87
C ASN A 179 1.53 7.93 38.40
N LYS A 180 0.99 7.34 39.48
CA LYS A 180 1.53 6.11 40.06
C LYS A 180 0.93 4.88 39.40
N PHE A 181 1.76 3.96 38.91
CA PHE A 181 1.34 2.64 38.45
C PHE A 181 1.05 1.74 39.67
N ASP A 182 -0.19 1.81 40.14
CA ASP A 182 -0.67 1.06 41.29
C ASP A 182 -1.34 -0.25 40.88
N GLU A 183 -1.84 -0.99 41.87
CA GLU A 183 -2.50 -2.27 41.71
C GLU A 183 -3.72 -2.18 40.76
N ALA A 184 -4.49 -1.08 40.82
CA ALA A 184 -5.67 -0.91 39.95
C ALA A 184 -5.29 -0.82 38.48
N VAL A 185 -4.20 -0.11 38.16
CA VAL A 185 -3.68 -0.04 36.78
C VAL A 185 -3.07 -1.38 36.37
N PHE A 186 -2.36 -2.06 37.28
CA PHE A 186 -1.77 -3.37 37.01
C PHE A 186 -2.85 -4.41 36.65
N GLN A 187 -3.94 -4.47 37.38
CA GLN A 187 -5.05 -5.38 37.08
C GLN A 187 -5.70 -5.05 35.73
N ALA A 188 -5.99 -3.77 35.47
CA ALA A 188 -6.62 -3.34 34.22
C ALA A 188 -5.74 -3.54 32.95
N VAL A 189 -4.43 -3.68 33.11
CA VAL A 189 -3.52 -4.01 31.99
C VAL A 189 -3.51 -5.52 31.71
N ASN A 190 -3.83 -6.37 32.68
CA ASN A 190 -3.80 -7.82 32.57
C ASN A 190 -5.17 -8.47 32.25
N GLU A 191 -6.24 -7.68 32.25
CA GLU A 191 -7.58 -8.08 31.76
C GLU A 191 -7.68 -7.96 30.24
#